data_b4c4a5c6ecd96f3edf434921f48a6df5
#
_entry.id   b4c4a5c6ecd96f3edf434921f48a6df5
#
_cell.length_a   1.000
_cell.length_b   1.000
_cell.length_c   1.000
_cell.angle_alpha   90.00
_cell.angle_beta   90.00
_cell.angle_gamma   90.00
#
_symmetry.space_group_name_H-M   'P 1'
#
loop_
_entity.id
_entity.type
_entity.pdbx_description
1 polymer ?
#
loop_
_entity_poly.entity_id
_entity_poly.type
_entity_poly.pdbx_seq_one_letter_code
_entity_poly.pdbx_strand_id
1 'polypeptide(L)'
;MRSTFFDRPLEYQLLTAKEEWLQGEAIEGKLSIRNMNEEKVITNTVDVLLAYGNFKKVKAGEEDCWEVLHRENIQKDLSLDGNQQLSFNWRFNLPSDAPITDKSGSLFLLFGGEDVLDRGGRLDVPIKMMELLQSFLQTFSTQFQFVQRSSKFKDGWTEVQLDPPTGSREFPNLEHVMCYLRMVDENLELKYRCKIKTLKKEGESMKVRGKYLEVSQTLTADDYLQTSGFPNRSRFREMIEIALSEAKPTVVF
;
A
#
# COMPACT_ATOMS: atom_id res chain seq x y z
N MET A 1 -13.67 12.32 -2.46
CA MET A 1 -14.19 11.61 -3.68
C MET A 1 -15.68 11.30 -3.53
N ARG A 2 -16.32 10.92 -4.63
CA ARG A 2 -17.75 10.54 -4.65
C ARG A 2 -17.99 9.40 -5.63
N SER A 3 -18.83 8.42 -5.22
CA SER A 3 -19.37 7.38 -6.09
C SER A 3 -20.88 7.25 -5.88
N THR A 4 -21.61 6.95 -6.96
CA THR A 4 -23.08 6.73 -6.90
C THR A 4 -23.39 5.38 -7.52
N PHE A 5 -24.23 4.62 -6.87
CA PHE A 5 -24.68 3.30 -7.28
C PHE A 5 -26.20 3.20 -7.19
N PHE A 6 -26.80 2.54 -8.15
CA PHE A 6 -28.25 2.35 -8.22
C PHE A 6 -28.59 0.87 -8.12
N ASP A 7 -29.26 0.49 -7.05
CA ASP A 7 -29.92 -0.81 -6.89
C ASP A 7 -31.43 -0.54 -6.72
N ARG A 8 -32.09 -0.44 -7.84
CA ARG A 8 -33.49 0.04 -7.87
C ARG A 8 -34.38 -0.73 -6.91
N PRO A 9 -35.17 -0.03 -6.09
CA PRO A 9 -35.49 1.40 -6.19
C PRO A 9 -34.57 2.35 -5.39
N LEU A 10 -33.43 1.84 -4.85
CA LEU A 10 -32.53 2.62 -4.00
C LEU A 10 -31.37 3.23 -4.82
N GLU A 11 -31.03 4.46 -4.46
CA GLU A 11 -29.80 5.16 -4.85
C GLU A 11 -28.87 5.24 -3.64
N TYR A 12 -27.65 4.76 -3.82
CA TYR A 12 -26.58 4.85 -2.82
C TYR A 12 -25.53 5.85 -3.28
N GLN A 13 -25.14 6.78 -2.42
CA GLN A 13 -24.10 7.75 -2.69
C GLN A 13 -23.07 7.73 -1.59
N LEU A 14 -21.86 7.31 -1.91
CA LEU A 14 -20.71 7.30 -1.01
C LEU A 14 -19.84 8.55 -1.23
N LEU A 15 -19.53 9.25 -0.15
CA LEU A 15 -18.64 10.40 -0.11
C LEU A 15 -17.49 10.11 0.85
N THR A 16 -16.28 10.51 0.48
CA THR A 16 -15.09 10.49 1.34
C THR A 16 -14.56 11.90 1.59
N ALA A 17 -13.92 12.11 2.74
CA ALA A 17 -13.37 13.42 3.12
C ALA A 17 -12.15 13.83 2.29
N LYS A 18 -11.36 12.84 1.82
CA LYS A 18 -10.13 13.05 1.04
C LYS A 18 -10.19 12.31 -0.30
N GLU A 19 -9.17 12.49 -1.14
CA GLU A 19 -8.98 11.79 -2.41
C GLU A 19 -7.88 10.72 -2.34
N GLU A 20 -7.00 10.80 -1.34
CA GLU A 20 -5.91 9.85 -1.10
C GLU A 20 -5.57 9.81 0.39
N TRP A 21 -5.02 8.69 0.85
CA TRP A 21 -4.65 8.45 2.24
C TRP A 21 -3.25 7.86 2.35
N LEU A 22 -2.68 7.96 3.55
CA LEU A 22 -1.45 7.28 3.91
C LEU A 22 -1.77 5.99 4.67
N GLN A 23 -0.89 5.00 4.62
CA GLN A 23 -0.92 3.86 5.54
C GLN A 23 -0.99 4.36 6.99
N GLY A 24 -1.81 3.73 7.84
CA GLY A 24 -2.03 4.12 9.23
C GLY A 24 -3.06 5.25 9.43
N GLU A 25 -3.54 5.92 8.37
CA GLU A 25 -4.60 6.94 8.49
C GLU A 25 -6.00 6.31 8.62
N ALA A 26 -6.95 7.12 9.08
CA ALA A 26 -8.36 6.75 9.03
C ALA A 26 -9.00 7.20 7.71
N ILE A 27 -9.76 6.28 7.09
CA ILE A 27 -10.65 6.59 5.97
C ILE A 27 -12.04 6.79 6.55
N GLU A 28 -12.64 7.93 6.28
CA GLU A 28 -13.98 8.26 6.78
C GLU A 28 -14.82 8.98 5.73
N GLY A 29 -16.11 8.90 5.92
CA GLY A 29 -17.01 9.54 4.99
C GLY A 29 -18.48 9.37 5.35
N LYS A 30 -19.33 9.54 4.35
CA LYS A 30 -20.77 9.52 4.48
C LYS A 30 -21.38 8.64 3.38
N LEU A 31 -22.29 7.76 3.77
CA LEU A 31 -23.17 7.04 2.87
C LEU A 31 -24.57 7.63 2.93
N SER A 32 -25.08 8.11 1.82
CA SER A 32 -26.46 8.56 1.68
C SER A 32 -27.25 7.55 0.86
N ILE A 33 -28.46 7.22 1.32
CA ILE A 33 -29.36 6.27 0.68
C ILE A 33 -30.68 6.96 0.43
N ARG A 34 -31.17 6.92 -0.80
CA ARG A 34 -32.42 7.54 -1.21
C ARG A 34 -33.35 6.52 -1.84
N ASN A 35 -34.59 6.49 -1.40
CA ASN A 35 -35.65 5.78 -2.09
C ASN A 35 -36.13 6.63 -3.28
N MET A 36 -36.03 6.09 -4.49
CA MET A 36 -36.40 6.76 -5.74
C MET A 36 -37.88 6.58 -6.10
N ASN A 37 -38.62 5.70 -5.38
CA ASN A 37 -40.02 5.43 -5.59
C ASN A 37 -40.88 6.25 -4.63
N GLU A 38 -42.17 6.34 -4.92
CA GLU A 38 -43.19 6.93 -4.04
C GLU A 38 -43.61 5.96 -2.93
N GLU A 39 -43.45 4.66 -3.14
CA GLU A 39 -43.79 3.62 -2.18
C GLU A 39 -42.64 3.36 -1.19
N LYS A 40 -43.03 2.88 -0.01
CA LYS A 40 -42.09 2.49 1.05
C LYS A 40 -41.23 1.29 0.62
N VAL A 41 -39.94 1.34 0.89
CA VAL A 41 -38.98 0.28 0.60
C VAL A 41 -38.28 -0.15 1.87
N ILE A 42 -38.05 -1.48 2.01
CA ILE A 42 -37.31 -2.08 3.10
C ILE A 42 -36.12 -2.81 2.49
N THR A 43 -34.91 -2.62 3.06
CA THR A 43 -33.71 -3.40 2.76
C THR A 43 -33.18 -4.02 4.04
N ASN A 44 -32.80 -5.31 4.01
CA ASN A 44 -32.41 -6.05 5.20
C ASN A 44 -31.05 -5.59 5.76
N THR A 45 -30.14 -5.18 4.90
CA THR A 45 -28.81 -4.72 5.32
C THR A 45 -28.28 -3.63 4.41
N VAL A 46 -27.47 -2.77 4.98
CA VAL A 46 -26.66 -1.78 4.27
C VAL A 46 -25.25 -1.87 4.82
N ASP A 47 -24.30 -2.15 3.96
CA ASP A 47 -22.91 -2.35 4.32
C ASP A 47 -21.99 -1.38 3.58
N VAL A 48 -20.87 -1.06 4.23
CA VAL A 48 -19.67 -0.51 3.61
C VAL A 48 -18.51 -1.45 3.91
N LEU A 49 -17.78 -1.87 2.90
CA LEU A 49 -16.62 -2.74 3.02
C LEU A 49 -15.37 -2.00 2.54
N LEU A 50 -14.27 -2.24 3.22
CA LEU A 50 -12.94 -1.92 2.73
C LEU A 50 -12.30 -3.21 2.23
N ALA A 51 -11.96 -3.27 0.95
CA ALA A 51 -11.41 -4.46 0.31
C ALA A 51 -10.21 -4.11 -0.57
N TYR A 52 -9.20 -4.99 -0.62
CA TYR A 52 -8.17 -4.91 -1.64
C TYR A 52 -8.66 -5.60 -2.92
N GLY A 53 -8.47 -4.94 -4.05
CA GLY A 53 -8.82 -5.46 -5.36
C GLY A 53 -7.64 -5.48 -6.33
N ASN A 54 -7.38 -6.65 -6.94
CA ASN A 54 -6.44 -6.73 -8.04
C ASN A 54 -7.11 -6.20 -9.32
N PHE A 55 -6.55 -5.17 -9.95
CA PHE A 55 -7.16 -4.49 -11.10
C PHE A 55 -7.49 -5.44 -12.27
N LYS A 56 -6.65 -6.48 -12.52
CA LYS A 56 -6.92 -7.44 -13.59
C LYS A 56 -8.12 -8.31 -13.26
N LYS A 57 -8.18 -8.85 -12.04
CA LYS A 57 -9.30 -9.68 -11.57
C LYS A 57 -10.60 -8.88 -11.50
N VAL A 58 -10.54 -7.67 -10.93
CA VAL A 58 -11.69 -6.75 -10.84
C VAL A 58 -12.24 -6.41 -12.23
N LYS A 59 -11.34 -6.16 -13.21
CA LYS A 59 -11.73 -5.88 -14.59
C LYS A 59 -12.31 -7.11 -15.28
N ALA A 60 -11.82 -8.30 -14.98
CA ALA A 60 -12.32 -9.56 -15.52
C ALA A 60 -13.63 -10.02 -14.86
N GLY A 61 -14.03 -9.44 -13.72
CA GLY A 61 -15.22 -9.85 -12.97
C GLY A 61 -15.06 -11.22 -12.32
N GLU A 62 -13.82 -11.58 -11.88
CA GLU A 62 -13.57 -12.86 -11.21
C GLU A 62 -14.23 -12.86 -9.82
N GLU A 63 -14.80 -13.99 -9.39
CA GLU A 63 -15.50 -14.12 -8.10
C GLU A 63 -14.58 -13.82 -6.90
N ASP A 64 -13.28 -14.15 -6.98
CA ASP A 64 -12.28 -13.93 -5.95
C ASP A 64 -11.44 -12.64 -6.16
N CYS A 65 -12.02 -11.63 -6.80
CA CYS A 65 -11.33 -10.38 -7.10
C CYS A 65 -11.13 -9.47 -5.87
N TRP A 66 -11.85 -9.72 -4.77
CA TRP A 66 -11.83 -8.92 -3.55
C TRP A 66 -11.27 -9.68 -2.36
N GLU A 67 -10.30 -9.09 -1.68
CA GLU A 67 -9.86 -9.47 -0.34
C GLU A 67 -10.44 -8.47 0.66
N VAL A 68 -11.48 -8.87 1.40
CA VAL A 68 -12.17 -8.00 2.35
C VAL A 68 -11.31 -7.83 3.60
N LEU A 69 -10.89 -6.60 3.88
CA LEU A 69 -10.11 -6.23 5.06
C LEU A 69 -11.01 -5.86 6.24
N HIS A 70 -12.06 -5.08 5.97
CA HIS A 70 -13.02 -4.63 6.97
C HIS A 70 -14.42 -4.61 6.41
N ARG A 71 -15.40 -4.89 7.27
CA ARG A 71 -16.84 -4.76 6.97
C ARG A 71 -17.52 -3.99 8.09
N GLU A 72 -18.25 -2.97 7.72
CA GLU A 72 -19.12 -2.21 8.63
C GLU A 72 -20.56 -2.36 8.17
N ASN A 73 -21.41 -2.93 9.04
CA ASN A 73 -22.85 -2.93 8.84
C ASN A 73 -23.39 -1.58 9.29
N ILE A 74 -23.76 -0.75 8.33
CA ILE A 74 -24.24 0.62 8.57
C ILE A 74 -25.64 0.62 9.19
N GLN A 75 -26.53 -0.24 8.66
CA GLN A 75 -27.90 -0.33 9.13
C GLN A 75 -28.50 -1.70 8.76
N LYS A 76 -29.26 -2.28 9.71
CA LYS A 76 -30.11 -3.44 9.48
C LYS A 76 -31.55 -3.01 9.38
N ASP A 77 -32.34 -3.75 8.62
CA ASP A 77 -33.80 -3.56 8.47
C ASP A 77 -34.14 -2.08 8.19
N LEU A 78 -33.40 -1.48 7.25
CA LEU A 78 -33.60 -0.07 6.87
C LEU A 78 -34.92 0.08 6.12
N SER A 79 -35.78 0.94 6.65
CA SER A 79 -37.06 1.32 6.03
C SER A 79 -37.00 2.76 5.57
N LEU A 80 -37.32 3.00 4.30
CA LEU A 80 -37.36 4.32 3.67
C LEU A 80 -38.76 4.59 3.09
N ASP A 81 -39.39 5.65 3.52
CA ASP A 81 -40.65 6.14 2.90
C ASP A 81 -40.37 6.64 1.48
N GLY A 82 -41.45 6.89 0.73
CA GLY A 82 -41.32 7.37 -0.66
C GLY A 82 -40.50 8.67 -0.76
N ASN A 83 -39.49 8.69 -1.66
CA ASN A 83 -38.57 9.80 -1.88
C ASN A 83 -37.69 10.18 -0.66
N GLN A 84 -37.74 9.41 0.44
CA GLN A 84 -36.94 9.66 1.63
C GLN A 84 -35.47 9.43 1.36
N GLN A 85 -34.60 10.24 1.98
CA GLN A 85 -33.16 10.10 2.00
C GLN A 85 -32.66 10.07 3.45
N LEU A 86 -31.82 9.10 3.76
CA LEU A 86 -31.07 9.00 5.01
C LEU A 86 -29.57 9.03 4.74
N SER A 87 -28.80 9.37 5.75
CA SER A 87 -27.35 9.46 5.64
C SER A 87 -26.69 8.95 6.91
N PHE A 88 -25.60 8.22 6.73
CA PHE A 88 -24.85 7.55 7.78
C PHE A 88 -23.36 7.89 7.64
N ASN A 89 -22.68 8.11 8.75
CA ASN A 89 -21.23 8.24 8.77
C ASN A 89 -20.62 6.86 8.93
N TRP A 90 -19.45 6.65 8.35
CA TRP A 90 -18.65 5.43 8.48
C TRP A 90 -17.17 5.78 8.61
N ARG A 91 -16.37 4.85 9.19
CA ARG A 91 -14.94 5.05 9.40
C ARG A 91 -14.20 3.72 9.46
N PHE A 92 -13.08 3.64 8.75
CA PHE A 92 -12.10 2.55 8.84
C PHE A 92 -10.74 3.08 9.25
N ASN A 93 -10.08 2.42 10.20
CA ASN A 93 -8.69 2.71 10.52
C ASN A 93 -7.80 1.80 9.67
N LEU A 94 -6.96 2.39 8.81
CA LEU A 94 -5.99 1.64 8.04
C LEU A 94 -4.88 1.15 8.96
N PRO A 95 -4.46 -0.11 8.86
CA PRO A 95 -3.24 -0.56 9.50
C PRO A 95 -2.01 0.12 8.88
N SER A 96 -0.90 0.19 9.61
CA SER A 96 0.36 0.78 9.14
C SER A 96 1.03 -0.02 8.02
N ASP A 97 0.63 -1.28 7.85
CA ASP A 97 1.04 -2.19 6.77
C ASP A 97 -0.04 -2.37 5.69
N ALA A 98 -1.06 -1.49 5.64
CA ALA A 98 -2.10 -1.55 4.61
C ALA A 98 -1.50 -1.60 3.19
N PRO A 99 -2.15 -2.30 2.25
CA PRO A 99 -1.72 -2.31 0.84
C PRO A 99 -1.65 -0.89 0.26
N ILE A 100 -0.49 -0.52 -0.29
CA ILE A 100 -0.36 0.70 -1.09
C ILE A 100 -0.95 0.49 -2.48
N THR A 101 -1.50 1.54 -3.07
CA THR A 101 -1.95 1.52 -4.47
C THR A 101 -0.76 1.45 -5.39
N ASP A 102 -0.76 0.46 -6.29
CA ASP A 102 0.27 0.25 -7.30
C ASP A 102 -0.36 -0.14 -8.66
N LYS A 103 0.46 -0.63 -9.60
CA LYS A 103 -0.02 -1.07 -10.93
C LYS A 103 -0.86 -2.35 -10.89
N SER A 104 -0.83 -3.10 -9.80
CA SER A 104 -1.52 -4.40 -9.67
C SER A 104 -2.85 -4.30 -8.95
N GLY A 105 -3.02 -3.34 -8.03
CA GLY A 105 -4.23 -3.20 -7.24
C GLY A 105 -4.28 -1.95 -6.38
N SER A 106 -5.42 -1.78 -5.72
CA SER A 106 -5.74 -0.69 -4.82
C SER A 106 -6.69 -1.16 -3.74
N LEU A 107 -6.92 -0.33 -2.72
CA LEU A 107 -8.05 -0.48 -1.84
C LEU A 107 -9.30 0.10 -2.50
N PHE A 108 -10.44 -0.50 -2.19
CA PHE A 108 -11.76 -0.07 -2.64
C PHE A 108 -12.72 -0.02 -1.48
N LEU A 109 -13.60 0.96 -1.51
CA LEU A 109 -14.83 0.95 -0.73
C LEU A 109 -15.93 0.34 -1.59
N LEU A 110 -16.48 -0.78 -1.11
CA LEU A 110 -17.67 -1.42 -1.70
C LEU A 110 -18.86 -1.07 -0.82
N PHE A 111 -19.98 -0.69 -1.41
CA PHE A 111 -21.14 -0.21 -0.65
C PHE A 111 -22.45 -0.58 -1.31
N GLY A 112 -23.46 -0.85 -0.51
CA GLY A 112 -24.79 -1.23 -1.02
C GLY A 112 -25.60 -2.08 -0.06
N GLY A 113 -26.52 -2.86 -0.63
CA GLY A 113 -27.37 -3.82 0.07
C GLY A 113 -26.71 -5.19 0.28
N GLU A 114 -27.53 -6.27 0.25
CA GLU A 114 -27.12 -7.63 0.64
C GLU A 114 -25.92 -8.19 -0.14
N ASP A 115 -25.92 -8.03 -1.44
CA ASP A 115 -24.92 -8.61 -2.36
C ASP A 115 -23.81 -7.60 -2.70
N VAL A 116 -23.33 -6.83 -1.71
CA VAL A 116 -22.40 -5.71 -1.92
C VAL A 116 -21.10 -6.10 -2.63
N LEU A 117 -20.62 -7.34 -2.48
CA LEU A 117 -19.42 -7.83 -3.16
C LEU A 117 -19.62 -8.05 -4.65
N ASP A 118 -20.79 -8.55 -5.03
CA ASP A 118 -21.08 -8.91 -6.43
C ASP A 118 -21.72 -7.74 -7.19
N ARG A 119 -22.62 -7.03 -6.54
CA ARG A 119 -23.50 -6.03 -7.16
C ARG A 119 -23.39 -4.64 -6.58
N GLY A 120 -22.55 -4.44 -5.55
CA GLY A 120 -22.42 -3.15 -4.88
C GLY A 120 -21.76 -2.06 -5.72
N GLY A 121 -21.96 -0.82 -5.28
CA GLY A 121 -21.19 0.32 -5.73
C GLY A 121 -19.74 0.20 -5.30
N ARG A 122 -18.81 0.80 -6.03
CA ARG A 122 -17.40 0.79 -5.71
C ARG A 122 -16.77 2.16 -5.87
N LEU A 123 -15.81 2.45 -5.00
CA LEU A 123 -14.98 3.64 -5.05
C LEU A 123 -13.52 3.23 -4.81
N ASP A 124 -12.65 3.53 -5.76
CA ASP A 124 -11.20 3.33 -5.60
C ASP A 124 -10.66 4.29 -4.53
N VAL A 125 -9.81 3.77 -3.63
CA VAL A 125 -9.22 4.49 -2.50
C VAL A 125 -7.71 4.43 -2.62
N PRO A 126 -7.08 5.43 -3.24
CA PRO A 126 -5.63 5.47 -3.39
C PRO A 126 -4.93 5.57 -2.04
N ILE A 127 -4.06 4.60 -1.75
CA ILE A 127 -3.24 4.57 -0.55
C ILE A 127 -1.78 4.80 -0.93
N LYS A 128 -1.17 5.75 -0.28
CA LYS A 128 0.27 6.02 -0.36
C LYS A 128 0.99 5.42 0.84
N MET A 129 2.25 5.20 0.66
CA MET A 129 3.18 4.82 1.71
C MET A 129 3.17 5.86 2.84
N MET A 130 3.23 5.45 4.10
CA MET A 130 3.31 6.35 5.24
C MET A 130 4.58 7.22 5.21
N GLU A 131 4.54 8.41 5.82
CA GLU A 131 5.64 9.39 5.78
C GLU A 131 6.98 8.85 6.29
N LEU A 132 6.94 7.98 7.30
CA LEU A 132 8.13 7.34 7.84
C LEU A 132 8.88 6.54 6.77
N LEU A 133 8.16 5.67 6.04
CA LEU A 133 8.73 4.85 4.95
C LEU A 133 9.20 5.71 3.77
N GLN A 134 8.44 6.77 3.45
CA GLN A 134 8.85 7.74 2.42
C GLN A 134 10.15 8.44 2.82
N SER A 135 10.27 8.88 4.10
CA SER A 135 11.47 9.53 4.62
C SER A 135 12.68 8.59 4.59
N PHE A 136 12.47 7.31 4.92
CA PHE A 136 13.52 6.29 4.81
C PHE A 136 13.99 6.13 3.35
N LEU A 137 13.09 5.97 2.39
CA LEU A 137 13.43 5.85 0.97
C LEU A 137 14.06 7.14 0.41
N GLN A 138 13.61 8.30 0.88
CA GLN A 138 14.21 9.59 0.52
C GLN A 138 15.69 9.66 0.93
N THR A 139 16.10 8.96 2.01
CA THR A 139 17.50 8.91 2.42
C THR A 139 18.37 8.22 1.38
N PHE A 140 17.87 7.18 0.69
CA PHE A 140 18.59 6.58 -0.44
C PHE A 140 18.85 7.58 -1.58
N SER A 141 17.84 8.38 -1.93
CA SER A 141 17.98 9.35 -3.03
C SER A 141 18.84 10.55 -2.65
N THR A 142 18.70 11.08 -1.44
CA THR A 142 19.38 12.32 -1.02
C THR A 142 20.82 12.09 -0.55
N GLN A 143 21.12 10.95 0.10
CA GLN A 143 22.43 10.67 0.66
C GLN A 143 23.29 9.77 -0.23
N PHE A 144 22.66 8.85 -0.97
CA PHE A 144 23.35 7.84 -1.78
C PHE A 144 23.08 7.97 -3.29
N GLN A 145 22.22 8.94 -3.69
CA GLN A 145 21.88 9.23 -5.09
C GLN A 145 21.21 8.04 -5.83
N PHE A 146 20.59 7.13 -5.09
CA PHE A 146 19.82 6.05 -5.71
C PHE A 146 18.54 6.58 -6.34
N VAL A 147 18.12 5.95 -7.43
CA VAL A 147 16.89 6.27 -8.15
C VAL A 147 15.85 5.20 -7.91
N GLN A 148 14.69 5.59 -7.36
CA GLN A 148 13.56 4.68 -7.23
C GLN A 148 12.94 4.40 -8.60
N ARG A 149 12.82 3.12 -8.97
CA ARG A 149 12.25 2.65 -10.26
C ARG A 149 10.81 2.23 -10.14
N SER A 150 10.48 1.51 -9.09
CA SER A 150 9.15 0.99 -8.88
C SER A 150 8.87 0.79 -7.40
N SER A 151 7.60 0.81 -7.05
CA SER A 151 7.09 0.34 -5.79
C SER A 151 5.88 -0.55 -6.04
N LYS A 152 5.68 -1.58 -5.22
CA LYS A 152 4.52 -2.45 -5.24
C LYS A 152 4.29 -3.02 -3.85
N PHE A 153 3.05 -3.46 -3.62
CA PHE A 153 2.68 -4.19 -2.40
C PHE A 153 2.57 -5.68 -2.73
N LYS A 154 3.21 -6.52 -1.91
CA LYS A 154 3.15 -7.96 -2.06
C LYS A 154 3.43 -8.67 -0.74
N ASP A 155 2.61 -9.65 -0.38
CA ASP A 155 2.80 -10.53 0.78
C ASP A 155 3.06 -9.76 2.09
N GLY A 156 2.32 -8.64 2.32
CA GLY A 156 2.47 -7.77 3.49
C GLY A 156 3.69 -6.84 3.47
N TRP A 157 4.43 -6.77 2.37
CA TRP A 157 5.60 -5.92 2.22
C TRP A 157 5.39 -4.84 1.15
N THR A 158 5.85 -3.64 1.44
CA THR A 158 6.12 -2.63 0.42
C THR A 158 7.49 -2.92 -0.19
N GLU A 159 7.50 -3.39 -1.44
CA GLU A 159 8.73 -3.68 -2.19
C GLU A 159 9.09 -2.48 -3.07
N VAL A 160 10.32 -2.00 -2.96
CA VAL A 160 10.82 -0.86 -3.73
C VAL A 160 12.13 -1.24 -4.42
N GLN A 161 12.18 -1.04 -5.74
CA GLN A 161 13.43 -1.19 -6.50
C GLN A 161 14.17 0.14 -6.57
N LEU A 162 15.43 0.09 -6.18
CA LEU A 162 16.36 1.22 -6.13
C LEU A 162 17.58 0.91 -7.00
N ASP A 163 17.86 1.76 -7.97
CA ASP A 163 19.05 1.64 -8.82
C ASP A 163 20.16 2.57 -8.29
N PRO A 164 21.41 2.08 -8.19
CA PRO A 164 22.53 2.90 -7.79
C PRO A 164 22.83 3.98 -8.85
N PRO A 165 23.55 5.05 -8.48
CA PRO A 165 23.96 6.08 -9.45
C PRO A 165 24.83 5.47 -10.54
N THR A 166 24.59 5.87 -11.79
CA THR A 166 25.33 5.39 -12.95
C THR A 166 26.83 5.72 -12.82
N GLY A 167 27.68 4.74 -13.02
CA GLY A 167 29.12 4.91 -12.91
C GLY A 167 29.65 5.11 -11.49
N SER A 168 28.86 4.70 -10.47
CA SER A 168 29.27 4.79 -9.09
C SER A 168 30.59 4.04 -8.86
N ARG A 169 31.58 4.76 -8.31
CA ARG A 169 32.85 4.12 -7.84
C ARG A 169 32.66 3.37 -6.54
N GLU A 170 31.66 3.73 -5.76
CA GLU A 170 31.36 3.11 -4.47
C GLU A 170 30.63 1.77 -4.64
N PHE A 171 29.78 1.65 -5.67
CA PHE A 171 28.96 0.47 -5.95
C PHE A 171 29.15 -0.04 -7.40
N PRO A 172 30.40 -0.33 -7.85
CA PRO A 172 30.69 -0.61 -9.27
C PRO A 172 30.02 -1.88 -9.79
N ASN A 173 29.72 -2.81 -8.90
CA ASN A 173 29.15 -4.11 -9.23
C ASN A 173 27.67 -4.25 -8.84
N LEU A 174 27.09 -3.27 -8.15
CA LEU A 174 25.70 -3.30 -7.71
C LEU A 174 24.79 -2.96 -8.91
N GLU A 175 23.88 -3.87 -9.23
CA GLU A 175 22.91 -3.69 -10.31
C GLU A 175 21.66 -2.96 -9.82
N HIS A 176 21.09 -3.44 -8.72
CA HIS A 176 19.99 -2.80 -8.01
C HIS A 176 19.85 -3.35 -6.58
N VAL A 177 19.09 -2.62 -5.78
CA VAL A 177 18.63 -3.04 -4.45
C VAL A 177 17.12 -3.17 -4.49
N MET A 178 16.60 -4.34 -4.12
CA MET A 178 15.20 -4.51 -3.72
C MET A 178 15.12 -4.25 -2.23
N CYS A 179 14.41 -3.20 -1.86
CA CYS A 179 14.15 -2.83 -0.48
C CYS A 179 12.72 -3.23 -0.12
N TYR A 180 12.56 -4.02 0.94
CA TYR A 180 11.28 -4.47 1.47
C TYR A 180 11.08 -3.78 2.80
N LEU A 181 9.92 -3.13 2.96
CA LEU A 181 9.59 -2.31 4.12
C LEU A 181 8.21 -2.69 4.64
N ARG A 182 8.08 -2.81 5.95
CA ARG A 182 6.78 -2.91 6.62
C ARG A 182 6.86 -2.44 8.07
N MET A 183 5.72 -2.03 8.61
CA MET A 183 5.57 -1.77 10.03
C MET A 183 4.90 -2.98 10.69
N VAL A 184 5.46 -3.48 11.78
CA VAL A 184 4.90 -4.55 12.59
C VAL A 184 5.03 -4.15 14.05
N ASP A 185 3.92 -4.06 14.77
CA ASP A 185 3.91 -3.70 16.20
C ASP A 185 4.82 -2.50 16.54
N GLU A 186 4.68 -1.42 15.79
CA GLU A 186 5.50 -0.20 15.89
C GLU A 186 6.99 -0.38 15.55
N ASN A 187 7.42 -1.54 15.08
CA ASN A 187 8.76 -1.75 14.57
C ASN A 187 8.82 -1.59 13.06
N LEU A 188 9.84 -0.92 12.57
CA LEU A 188 10.14 -0.86 11.14
C LEU A 188 11.03 -2.04 10.77
N GLU A 189 10.47 -3.01 10.06
CA GLU A 189 11.20 -4.12 9.49
C GLU A 189 11.68 -3.78 8.08
N LEU A 190 12.96 -4.03 7.84
CA LEU A 190 13.67 -3.76 6.60
C LEU A 190 14.36 -5.03 6.10
N LYS A 191 14.19 -5.33 4.81
CA LYS A 191 14.99 -6.35 4.13
C LYS A 191 15.57 -5.76 2.85
N TYR A 192 16.84 -6.03 2.60
CA TYR A 192 17.54 -5.59 1.40
C TYR A 192 17.99 -6.82 0.62
N ARG A 193 17.73 -6.82 -0.66
CA ARG A 193 18.21 -7.83 -1.58
C ARG A 193 19.02 -7.14 -2.68
N CYS A 194 20.34 -7.13 -2.49
CA CYS A 194 21.29 -6.50 -3.41
C CYS A 194 21.65 -7.46 -4.53
N LYS A 195 21.42 -7.09 -5.79
CA LYS A 195 21.87 -7.85 -6.95
C LYS A 195 23.22 -7.34 -7.40
N ILE A 196 24.26 -8.19 -7.29
CA ILE A 196 25.65 -7.86 -7.59
C ILE A 196 26.12 -8.65 -8.80
N LYS A 197 26.83 -7.99 -9.72
CA LYS A 197 27.54 -8.61 -10.83
C LYS A 197 28.87 -9.19 -10.32
N THR A 198 29.09 -10.47 -10.54
CA THR A 198 30.35 -11.15 -10.23
C THR A 198 30.94 -11.71 -11.50
N LEU A 199 32.27 -11.62 -11.64
CA LEU A 199 33.00 -12.28 -12.72
C LEU A 199 33.35 -13.67 -12.27
N LYS A 200 32.96 -14.70 -13.01
CA LYS A 200 33.32 -16.08 -12.75
C LYS A 200 34.06 -16.64 -13.94
N LYS A 201 35.23 -17.25 -13.70
CA LYS A 201 35.99 -17.92 -14.73
C LYS A 201 35.37 -19.28 -15.01
N GLU A 202 34.96 -19.52 -16.26
CA GLU A 202 34.44 -20.80 -16.73
C GLU A 202 35.32 -21.25 -17.91
N GLY A 203 36.30 -22.15 -17.63
CA GLY A 203 37.33 -22.54 -18.59
C GLY A 203 38.25 -21.36 -18.93
N GLU A 204 38.40 -21.04 -20.22
CA GLU A 204 39.19 -19.89 -20.69
C GLU A 204 38.41 -18.58 -20.78
N SER A 205 37.08 -18.61 -20.56
CA SER A 205 36.24 -17.42 -20.66
C SER A 205 35.81 -16.87 -19.30
N MET A 206 35.66 -15.54 -19.22
CA MET A 206 35.10 -14.86 -18.06
C MET A 206 33.62 -14.60 -18.31
N LYS A 207 32.73 -15.12 -17.44
CA LYS A 207 31.27 -14.84 -17.51
C LYS A 207 30.83 -14.00 -16.36
N VAL A 208 29.95 -13.03 -16.68
CA VAL A 208 29.26 -12.21 -15.65
C VAL A 208 28.09 -13.04 -15.10
N ARG A 209 28.08 -13.26 -13.79
CA ARG A 209 26.95 -13.88 -13.08
C ARG A 209 26.39 -12.91 -12.04
N GLY A 210 25.08 -12.95 -11.84
CA GLY A 210 24.42 -12.23 -10.75
C GLY A 210 24.48 -13.05 -9.46
N LYS A 211 24.83 -12.39 -8.35
CA LYS A 211 24.71 -12.92 -6.98
C LYS A 211 23.76 -12.03 -6.21
N TYR A 212 22.95 -12.62 -5.34
CA TYR A 212 22.13 -11.87 -4.40
C TYR A 212 22.76 -11.91 -3.01
N LEU A 213 22.78 -10.74 -2.36
CA LEU A 213 23.07 -10.59 -0.94
C LEU A 213 21.82 -10.11 -0.25
N GLU A 214 21.49 -10.71 0.89
CA GLU A 214 20.31 -10.35 1.66
C GLU A 214 20.75 -9.87 3.05
N VAL A 215 20.21 -8.72 3.46
CA VAL A 215 20.42 -8.12 4.78
C VAL A 215 19.06 -7.82 5.36
N SER A 216 18.83 -8.13 6.63
CA SER A 216 17.59 -7.79 7.35
C SER A 216 17.92 -6.98 8.59
N GLN A 217 17.08 -6.02 8.89
CA GLN A 217 17.23 -5.10 10.02
C GLN A 217 15.83 -4.83 10.60
N THR A 218 15.79 -4.56 11.90
CA THR A 218 14.56 -4.11 12.59
C THR A 218 14.93 -2.87 13.39
N LEU A 219 14.14 -1.81 13.25
CA LEU A 219 14.28 -0.55 13.97
C LEU A 219 13.08 -0.37 14.90
N THR A 220 13.33 -0.07 16.15
CA THR A 220 12.31 0.35 17.12
C THR A 220 11.95 1.82 16.94
N ALA A 221 10.88 2.28 17.58
CA ALA A 221 10.50 3.70 17.55
C ALA A 221 11.65 4.62 18.03
N ASP A 222 12.42 4.20 19.01
CA ASP A 222 13.57 4.96 19.52
C ASP A 222 14.72 5.05 18.50
N ASP A 223 14.81 4.10 17.57
CA ASP A 223 15.81 4.13 16.50
C ASP A 223 15.37 5.06 15.36
N TYR A 224 14.13 4.93 14.89
CA TYR A 224 13.68 5.62 13.68
C TYR A 224 13.04 6.99 13.92
N LEU A 225 12.71 7.35 15.18
CA LEU A 225 12.24 8.68 15.55
C LEU A 225 13.30 9.43 16.35
N GLN A 226 13.32 10.73 16.17
CA GLN A 226 14.01 11.65 17.08
C GLN A 226 13.12 11.95 18.29
N THR A 227 13.68 12.48 19.36
CA THR A 227 12.94 12.95 20.54
C THR A 227 11.83 13.96 20.19
N SER A 228 11.98 14.66 19.08
CA SER A 228 10.98 15.59 18.52
C SER A 228 9.82 14.92 17.79
N GLY A 229 9.83 13.57 17.65
CA GLY A 229 8.83 12.80 16.90
C GLY A 229 9.04 12.76 15.37
N PHE A 230 10.07 13.45 14.85
CA PHE A 230 10.40 13.40 13.42
C PHE A 230 11.27 12.18 13.07
N PRO A 231 11.23 11.71 11.79
CA PRO A 231 12.09 10.62 11.34
C PRO A 231 13.59 10.89 11.57
N ASN A 232 14.30 9.91 12.12
CA ASN A 232 15.72 9.98 12.40
C ASN A 232 16.54 9.65 11.15
N ARG A 233 16.73 10.64 10.28
CA ARG A 233 17.47 10.48 9.01
C ARG A 233 18.93 10.07 9.20
N SER A 234 19.58 10.44 10.29
CA SER A 234 20.95 10.03 10.59
C SER A 234 21.01 8.53 10.85
N ARG A 235 20.04 7.99 11.60
CA ARG A 235 19.94 6.57 11.84
C ARG A 235 19.60 5.80 10.55
N PHE A 236 18.70 6.33 9.73
CA PHE A 236 18.39 5.74 8.42
C PHE A 236 19.64 5.64 7.54
N ARG A 237 20.44 6.71 7.49
CA ARG A 237 21.71 6.71 6.76
C ARG A 237 22.63 5.61 7.25
N GLU A 238 22.86 5.51 8.56
CA GLU A 238 23.71 4.48 9.17
C GLU A 238 23.24 3.05 8.79
N MET A 239 21.94 2.79 8.90
CA MET A 239 21.35 1.48 8.58
C MET A 239 21.52 1.12 7.10
N ILE A 240 21.35 2.09 6.20
CA ILE A 240 21.57 1.92 4.77
C ILE A 240 23.08 1.68 4.49
N GLU A 241 23.99 2.42 5.13
CA GLU A 241 25.43 2.22 4.99
C GLU A 241 25.85 0.82 5.41
N ILE A 242 25.31 0.31 6.52
CA ILE A 242 25.55 -1.08 6.96
C ILE A 242 25.05 -2.07 5.91
N ALA A 243 23.80 -1.92 5.43
CA ALA A 243 23.24 -2.83 4.42
C ALA A 243 24.01 -2.81 3.10
N LEU A 244 24.46 -1.63 2.66
CA LEU A 244 25.21 -1.47 1.42
C LEU A 244 26.67 -1.86 1.56
N SER A 245 27.26 -1.88 2.78
CA SER A 245 28.65 -2.30 3.00
C SER A 245 28.91 -3.74 2.54
N GLU A 246 27.91 -4.61 2.71
CA GLU A 246 27.95 -5.98 2.22
C GLU A 246 28.03 -6.09 0.67
N ALA A 247 27.56 -5.04 -0.02
CA ALA A 247 27.56 -4.96 -1.48
C ALA A 247 28.81 -4.28 -2.06
N LYS A 248 29.68 -3.71 -1.22
CA LYS A 248 30.95 -3.10 -1.65
C LYS A 248 31.94 -4.18 -2.07
N PRO A 249 32.79 -3.92 -3.06
CA PRO A 249 33.84 -4.87 -3.42
C PRO A 249 34.81 -5.01 -2.26
N THR A 250 35.04 -6.24 -1.81
CA THR A 250 36.14 -6.54 -0.87
C THR A 250 37.46 -6.36 -1.64
N VAL A 251 38.18 -5.28 -1.36
CA VAL A 251 39.53 -5.12 -1.89
C VAL A 251 40.43 -6.09 -1.10
N VAL A 252 40.70 -7.23 -1.70
CA VAL A 252 41.71 -8.15 -1.18
C VAL A 252 43.05 -7.62 -1.72
N PHE A 253 43.83 -7.00 -0.83
CA PHE A 253 45.26 -6.67 -1.11
C PHE A 253 46.13 -7.87 -1.01
#